data_ae97c8b32b7f52ddfb5ed973496455ec
#
_entry.id   ae97c8b32b7f52ddfb5ed973496455ec
#
_cell.length_a   1.000
_cell.length_b   1.000
_cell.length_c   1.000
_cell.angle_alpha   90.00
_cell.angle_beta   90.00
_cell.angle_gamma   90.00
#
_symmetry.space_group_name_H-M   'P 1'
#
loop_
_entity.id
_entity.type
_entity.pdbx_description
1 polymer ?
#
loop_
_entity_poly.entity_id
_entity_poly.type
_entity_poly.pdbx_seq_one_letter_code
_entity_poly.pdbx_strand_id
1 'polypeptide(L)'
;MPRLLRARSNSAKIYKRKGVRRKLPRPKVSLMWVPQTTGSPNVAGNRPKKYWPGNRYVDWVGADAYAKFSNATLWRNLDRFYRTYGKKPFVIGEYGPWDGDPGGAFTDRMFDWARTHGRTKMLLYYRSVNPTNIFNIGFYPAALSVLRNELNSSRFMPYAPEYR
;
A
#
# COMPACT_ATOMS: atom_id res chain seq x y z
N MET A 1 -0.25 -5.86 -17.70
CA MET A 1 0.90 -6.04 -16.81
C MET A 1 2.12 -6.75 -17.42
N PRO A 2 2.03 -7.77 -18.29
CA PRO A 2 3.24 -8.37 -18.91
C PRO A 2 4.11 -7.42 -19.74
N ARG A 3 3.56 -6.30 -20.23
CA ARG A 3 4.29 -5.36 -21.11
C ARG A 3 5.37 -4.52 -20.38
N LEU A 4 5.10 -4.08 -19.16
CA LEU A 4 6.09 -3.28 -18.37
C LEU A 4 7.29 -4.12 -17.92
N LEU A 5 7.07 -5.39 -17.59
CA LEU A 5 8.13 -6.30 -17.18
C LEU A 5 8.95 -6.82 -18.38
N ARG A 6 8.33 -6.96 -19.54
CA ARG A 6 9.05 -7.19 -20.82
C ARG A 6 9.86 -5.97 -21.25
N ALA A 7 9.44 -4.76 -20.92
CA ALA A 7 10.22 -3.54 -21.19
C ALA A 7 11.58 -3.54 -20.46
N ARG A 8 11.68 -4.10 -19.25
CA ARG A 8 12.96 -4.28 -18.53
C ARG A 8 13.93 -5.22 -19.27
N SER A 9 13.44 -6.31 -19.87
CA SER A 9 14.28 -7.24 -20.62
C SER A 9 14.50 -6.78 -22.06
N ASN A 10 13.52 -6.06 -22.64
CA ASN A 10 13.60 -5.57 -24.01
C ASN A 10 14.46 -4.31 -24.13
N SER A 11 14.51 -3.42 -23.11
CA SER A 11 15.39 -2.27 -23.17
C SER A 11 16.85 -2.68 -23.27
N ALA A 12 17.32 -3.65 -22.49
CA ALA A 12 18.68 -4.16 -22.58
C ALA A 12 18.97 -4.77 -23.98
N LYS A 13 18.00 -5.48 -24.58
CA LYS A 13 18.12 -6.04 -25.94
C LYS A 13 18.11 -4.95 -27.01
N ILE A 14 17.28 -3.92 -26.87
CA ILE A 14 17.19 -2.79 -27.81
C ILE A 14 18.48 -1.98 -27.79
N TYR A 15 19.01 -1.69 -26.58
CA TYR A 15 20.28 -0.96 -26.44
C TYR A 15 21.46 -1.77 -27.00
N LYS A 16 21.52 -3.07 -26.79
CA LYS A 16 22.52 -3.96 -27.38
C LYS A 16 22.45 -3.95 -28.91
N ARG A 17 21.24 -3.97 -29.49
CA ARG A 17 21.02 -3.86 -30.94
C ARG A 17 21.45 -2.52 -31.52
N LYS A 18 21.38 -1.45 -30.75
CA LYS A 18 21.79 -0.09 -31.14
C LYS A 18 23.25 0.22 -30.84
N GLY A 19 24.07 -0.79 -30.52
CA GLY A 19 25.50 -0.62 -30.27
C GLY A 19 25.88 0.12 -29.00
N VAL A 20 24.91 0.36 -28.10
CA VAL A 20 25.18 1.01 -26.80
C VAL A 20 25.92 0.03 -25.90
N ARG A 21 27.24 0.18 -25.81
CA ARG A 21 28.13 -0.68 -24.99
C ARG A 21 28.06 -0.39 -23.48
N ARG A 22 27.40 0.66 -23.04
CA ARG A 22 27.28 1.01 -21.61
C ARG A 22 26.30 0.07 -20.93
N LYS A 23 26.74 -0.55 -19.85
CA LYS A 23 25.88 -1.24 -18.90
C LYS A 23 25.00 -0.17 -18.22
N LEU A 24 23.75 -0.06 -18.66
CA LEU A 24 22.82 0.88 -18.03
C LEU A 24 22.66 0.53 -16.55
N PRO A 25 22.67 1.51 -15.66
CA PRO A 25 22.40 1.27 -14.26
C PRO A 25 21.02 0.61 -14.12
N ARG A 26 20.91 -0.36 -13.21
CA ARG A 26 19.61 -0.95 -12.91
C ARG A 26 18.71 0.16 -12.34
N PRO A 27 17.52 0.40 -12.91
CA PRO A 27 16.61 1.39 -12.36
C PRO A 27 16.29 1.01 -10.92
N LYS A 28 16.41 1.96 -10.01
CA LYS A 28 16.01 1.81 -8.59
C LYS A 28 14.48 1.92 -8.50
N VAL A 29 13.77 0.91 -9.00
CA VAL A 29 12.31 0.85 -9.03
C VAL A 29 11.85 -0.42 -8.33
N SER A 30 10.91 -0.28 -7.42
CA SER A 30 10.20 -1.39 -6.77
C SER A 30 8.78 -1.46 -7.29
N LEU A 31 8.31 -2.68 -7.57
CA LEU A 31 6.94 -2.93 -8.03
C LEU A 31 6.07 -3.34 -6.85
N MET A 32 5.06 -2.55 -6.58
CA MET A 32 4.03 -2.85 -5.60
C MET A 32 2.81 -3.46 -6.28
N TRP A 33 2.23 -4.48 -5.67
CA TRP A 33 0.94 -5.02 -6.05
C TRP A 33 -0.02 -4.82 -4.89
N VAL A 34 -0.99 -3.93 -5.09
CA VAL A 34 -1.91 -3.44 -4.06
C VAL A 34 -3.34 -3.56 -4.58
N PRO A 35 -3.97 -4.73 -4.48
CA PRO A 35 -5.39 -4.90 -4.74
C PRO A 35 -6.20 -4.70 -3.45
N GLN A 36 -7.52 -4.61 -3.59
CA GLN A 36 -8.40 -4.82 -2.46
C GLN A 36 -8.36 -6.29 -2.00
N THR A 37 -8.55 -6.54 -0.69
CA THR A 37 -8.43 -7.88 -0.10
C THR A 37 -9.42 -8.91 -0.63
N THR A 38 -10.57 -8.47 -1.16
CA THR A 38 -11.66 -9.33 -1.66
C THR A 38 -12.01 -9.12 -3.13
N GLY A 39 -11.56 -8.02 -3.72
CA GLY A 39 -11.97 -7.55 -5.04
C GLY A 39 -13.11 -6.52 -4.97
N SER A 40 -13.24 -5.71 -6.04
CA SER A 40 -14.28 -4.70 -6.18
C SER A 40 -14.85 -4.74 -7.61
N PRO A 41 -16.12 -5.15 -7.80
CA PRO A 41 -16.99 -5.76 -6.82
C PRO A 41 -16.48 -7.11 -6.30
N ASN A 42 -16.97 -7.54 -5.12
CA ASN A 42 -16.57 -8.80 -4.50
C ASN A 42 -17.27 -10.00 -5.16
N VAL A 43 -16.81 -10.35 -6.35
CA VAL A 43 -17.27 -11.51 -7.13
C VAL A 43 -16.09 -12.44 -7.42
N ALA A 44 -16.38 -13.69 -7.73
CA ALA A 44 -15.35 -14.73 -7.92
C ALA A 44 -14.26 -14.36 -8.96
N GLY A 45 -14.65 -13.65 -10.04
CA GLY A 45 -13.74 -13.20 -11.09
C GLY A 45 -12.76 -12.10 -10.64
N ASN A 46 -13.14 -11.30 -9.64
CA ASN A 46 -12.36 -10.15 -9.15
C ASN A 46 -11.49 -10.46 -7.92
N ARG A 47 -11.42 -11.70 -7.50
CA ARG A 47 -10.59 -12.07 -6.35
C ARG A 47 -9.11 -11.80 -6.63
N PRO A 48 -8.34 -11.23 -5.69
CA PRO A 48 -6.93 -10.86 -5.86
C PRO A 48 -6.07 -12.00 -6.44
N LYS A 49 -6.31 -13.24 -6.03
CA LYS A 49 -5.59 -14.42 -6.53
C LYS A 49 -5.63 -14.55 -8.07
N LYS A 50 -6.70 -14.06 -8.72
CA LYS A 50 -6.82 -14.10 -10.19
C LYS A 50 -5.86 -13.15 -10.91
N TYR A 51 -5.41 -12.13 -10.22
CA TYR A 51 -4.54 -11.06 -10.74
C TYR A 51 -3.13 -11.10 -10.15
N TRP A 52 -2.82 -12.13 -9.34
CA TRP A 52 -1.50 -12.27 -8.76
C TRP A 52 -0.44 -12.49 -9.83
N PRO A 53 0.51 -11.57 -10.02
CA PRO A 53 1.50 -11.69 -11.08
C PRO A 53 2.65 -12.66 -10.77
N GLY A 54 2.74 -13.13 -9.54
CA GLY A 54 3.79 -14.04 -9.07
C GLY A 54 4.93 -13.36 -8.33
N ASN A 55 5.54 -14.07 -7.39
CA ASN A 55 6.57 -13.55 -6.49
C ASN A 55 7.78 -12.90 -7.19
N ARG A 56 8.16 -13.36 -8.37
CA ARG A 56 9.32 -12.81 -9.10
C ARG A 56 9.07 -11.45 -9.74
N TYR A 57 7.80 -11.04 -9.82
CA TYR A 57 7.40 -9.81 -10.50
C TYR A 57 6.98 -8.69 -9.55
N VAL A 58 6.94 -8.99 -8.25
CA VAL A 58 6.48 -8.07 -7.22
C VAL A 58 7.53 -7.94 -6.15
N ASP A 59 7.88 -6.71 -5.80
CA ASP A 59 8.81 -6.41 -4.71
C ASP A 59 8.07 -6.22 -3.40
N TRP A 60 6.87 -5.61 -3.44
CA TRP A 60 6.00 -5.33 -2.30
C TRP A 60 4.58 -5.80 -2.55
N VAL A 61 3.92 -6.23 -1.49
CA VAL A 61 2.50 -6.59 -1.52
C VAL A 61 1.76 -5.69 -0.55
N GLY A 62 0.54 -5.28 -0.90
CA GLY A 62 -0.27 -4.46 -0.03
C GLY A 62 -1.75 -4.59 -0.30
N ALA A 63 -2.52 -3.87 0.50
CA ALA A 63 -3.97 -3.77 0.33
C ALA A 63 -4.46 -2.40 0.80
N ASP A 64 -5.63 -2.00 0.31
CA ASP A 64 -6.31 -0.79 0.73
C ASP A 64 -7.30 -1.08 1.86
N ALA A 65 -7.47 -0.13 2.77
CA ALA A 65 -8.37 -0.24 3.90
C ALA A 65 -8.98 1.12 4.28
N TYR A 66 -10.30 1.21 4.30
CA TYR A 66 -11.01 2.43 4.63
C TYR A 66 -12.00 2.22 5.77
N ALA A 67 -12.16 3.23 6.64
CA ALA A 67 -13.04 3.18 7.80
C ALA A 67 -14.50 2.93 7.43
N LYS A 68 -14.97 3.51 6.31
CA LYS A 68 -16.31 3.25 5.76
C LYS A 68 -16.68 1.77 5.67
N PHE A 69 -15.69 0.92 5.44
CA PHE A 69 -15.86 -0.54 5.32
C PHE A 69 -15.28 -1.29 6.52
N SER A 70 -14.95 -0.56 7.60
CA SER A 70 -14.34 -1.12 8.80
C SER A 70 -15.35 -1.93 9.61
N ASN A 71 -15.29 -3.22 9.43
CA ASN A 71 -16.00 -4.20 10.22
C ASN A 71 -15.10 -5.40 10.50
N ALA A 72 -15.59 -6.37 11.24
CA ALA A 72 -14.82 -7.58 11.55
C ALA A 72 -14.33 -8.33 10.29
N THR A 73 -15.04 -8.17 9.17
CA THR A 73 -14.68 -8.79 7.89
C THR A 73 -13.47 -8.11 7.26
N LEU A 74 -13.35 -6.78 7.33
CA LEU A 74 -12.17 -6.06 6.83
C LEU A 74 -10.89 -6.60 7.47
N TRP A 75 -10.82 -6.58 8.80
CA TRP A 75 -9.63 -6.99 9.54
C TRP A 75 -9.27 -8.45 9.32
N ARG A 76 -10.27 -9.33 9.34
CA ARG A 76 -10.08 -10.75 9.03
C ARG A 76 -9.57 -10.99 7.60
N ASN A 77 -10.05 -10.22 6.63
CA ASN A 77 -9.60 -10.33 5.25
C ASN A 77 -8.19 -9.76 5.08
N LEU A 78 -7.88 -8.67 5.77
CA LEU A 78 -6.54 -8.08 5.77
C LEU A 78 -5.52 -9.06 6.35
N ASP A 79 -5.82 -9.69 7.48
CA ASP A 79 -4.99 -10.75 8.09
C ASP A 79 -4.78 -11.93 7.15
N ARG A 80 -5.85 -12.41 6.53
CA ARG A 80 -5.77 -13.50 5.56
C ARG A 80 -4.90 -13.13 4.38
N PHE A 81 -5.09 -11.93 3.84
CA PHE A 81 -4.31 -11.42 2.72
C PHE A 81 -2.83 -11.29 3.07
N TYR A 82 -2.54 -10.68 4.21
CA TYR A 82 -1.19 -10.57 4.75
C TYR A 82 -0.49 -11.92 4.87
N ARG A 83 -1.17 -12.95 5.40
CA ARG A 83 -0.61 -14.30 5.51
C ARG A 83 -0.43 -14.98 4.15
N THR A 84 -1.39 -14.82 3.23
CA THR A 84 -1.36 -15.45 1.90
C THR A 84 -0.14 -15.03 1.08
N TYR A 85 0.24 -13.77 1.17
CA TYR A 85 1.38 -13.21 0.42
C TYR A 85 2.60 -12.96 1.32
N GLY A 86 2.88 -13.89 2.21
CA GLY A 86 3.81 -13.78 3.35
C GLY A 86 5.30 -13.59 3.03
N LYS A 87 5.72 -13.68 1.77
CA LYS A 87 7.14 -13.61 1.37
C LYS A 87 7.65 -12.20 1.05
N LYS A 88 6.82 -11.17 1.14
CA LYS A 88 7.15 -9.81 0.73
C LYS A 88 6.95 -8.82 1.87
N PRO A 89 7.68 -7.69 1.90
CA PRO A 89 7.30 -6.57 2.72
C PRO A 89 5.88 -6.13 2.35
N PHE A 90 5.15 -5.64 3.34
CA PHE A 90 3.74 -5.30 3.21
C PHE A 90 3.53 -3.79 3.29
N VAL A 91 2.57 -3.29 2.54
CA VAL A 91 2.13 -1.90 2.55
C VAL A 91 0.62 -1.82 2.69
N ILE A 92 0.14 -0.92 3.52
CA ILE A 92 -1.23 -0.42 3.38
C ILE A 92 -1.15 0.67 2.31
N GLY A 93 -1.60 0.33 1.09
CA GLY A 93 -1.44 1.16 -0.10
C GLY A 93 -2.31 2.39 -0.10
N GLU A 94 -3.48 2.27 0.52
CA GLU A 94 -4.36 3.40 0.81
C GLU A 94 -5.11 3.13 2.11
N TYR A 95 -5.20 4.14 2.99
CA TYR A 95 -6.12 4.13 4.10
C TYR A 95 -6.66 5.53 4.40
N GLY A 96 -7.83 5.59 5.02
CA GLY A 96 -8.44 6.86 5.41
C GLY A 96 -9.81 6.69 6.06
N PRO A 97 -10.34 7.75 6.69
CA PRO A 97 -11.62 7.74 7.38
C PRO A 97 -12.81 7.46 6.47
N TRP A 98 -12.91 8.10 5.32
CA TRP A 98 -14.01 7.98 4.37
C TRP A 98 -15.38 7.83 5.06
N ASP A 99 -15.81 8.87 5.80
CA ASP A 99 -17.06 8.94 6.57
C ASP A 99 -17.24 7.89 7.69
N GLY A 100 -16.21 7.15 8.05
CA GLY A 100 -16.33 6.02 8.95
C GLY A 100 -15.51 6.07 10.24
N ASP A 101 -14.85 7.21 10.57
CA ASP A 101 -13.96 7.26 11.74
C ASP A 101 -14.15 8.52 12.62
N PRO A 102 -15.37 8.82 13.08
CA PRO A 102 -15.62 10.04 13.87
C PRO A 102 -14.86 10.06 15.20
N GLY A 103 -14.62 8.89 15.79
CA GLY A 103 -13.89 8.73 17.06
C GLY A 103 -12.42 8.37 16.94
N GLY A 104 -11.87 8.23 15.72
CA GLY A 104 -10.48 7.84 15.50
C GLY A 104 -10.18 6.35 15.71
N ALA A 105 -11.18 5.52 16.02
CA ALA A 105 -10.99 4.12 16.36
C ALA A 105 -10.44 3.26 15.20
N PHE A 106 -10.84 3.57 13.97
CA PHE A 106 -10.28 2.90 12.80
C PHE A 106 -8.81 3.26 12.60
N THR A 107 -8.47 4.54 12.73
CA THR A 107 -7.10 5.03 12.60
C THR A 107 -6.21 4.39 13.65
N ASP A 108 -6.62 4.40 14.92
CA ASP A 108 -5.89 3.75 16.02
C ASP A 108 -5.67 2.26 15.75
N ARG A 109 -6.72 1.55 15.40
CA ARG A 109 -6.64 0.12 15.08
C ARG A 109 -5.76 -0.17 13.87
N MET A 110 -5.66 0.74 12.89
CA MET A 110 -4.77 0.58 11.74
C MET A 110 -3.30 0.58 12.16
N PHE A 111 -2.93 1.48 13.07
CA PHE A 111 -1.57 1.52 13.62
C PHE A 111 -1.28 0.31 14.51
N ASP A 112 -2.23 -0.11 15.35
CA ASP A 112 -2.12 -1.35 16.14
C ASP A 112 -1.92 -2.58 15.24
N TRP A 113 -2.71 -2.67 14.19
CA TRP A 113 -2.57 -3.74 13.22
C TRP A 113 -1.17 -3.73 12.57
N ALA A 114 -0.68 -2.56 12.17
CA ALA A 114 0.65 -2.41 11.60
C ALA A 114 1.76 -2.77 12.60
N ARG A 115 1.58 -2.45 13.89
CA ARG A 115 2.54 -2.82 14.96
C ARG A 115 2.64 -4.34 15.14
N THR A 116 1.52 -5.03 15.08
CA THR A 116 1.47 -6.50 15.27
C THR A 116 1.82 -7.29 14.01
N HIS A 117 1.87 -6.64 12.85
CA HIS A 117 2.19 -7.24 11.56
C HIS A 117 3.56 -6.77 11.04
N GLY A 118 4.64 -7.31 11.60
CA GLY A 118 6.03 -6.82 11.46
C GLY A 118 6.59 -6.68 10.03
N ARG A 119 5.96 -7.31 9.03
CA ARG A 119 6.30 -7.08 7.61
C ARG A 119 5.69 -5.80 7.03
N THR A 120 4.75 -5.16 7.74
CA THR A 120 4.19 -3.86 7.34
C THR A 120 5.25 -2.80 7.51
N LYS A 121 5.67 -2.20 6.40
CA LYS A 121 6.76 -1.23 6.34
C LYS A 121 6.32 0.16 5.88
N MET A 122 5.08 0.27 5.43
CA MET A 122 4.56 1.53 4.89
C MET A 122 3.05 1.60 5.09
N LEU A 123 2.57 2.77 5.49
CA LEU A 123 1.16 3.15 5.54
C LEU A 123 0.99 4.42 4.69
N LEU A 124 0.17 4.36 3.65
CA LEU A 124 -0.10 5.49 2.78
C LEU A 124 -1.50 6.05 3.07
N TYR A 125 -1.54 7.21 3.69
CA TYR A 125 -2.78 7.91 3.93
C TYR A 125 -3.32 8.51 2.62
N TYR A 126 -4.54 8.15 2.24
CA TYR A 126 -5.22 8.75 1.09
C TYR A 126 -5.76 10.13 1.48
N ARG A 127 -5.01 11.17 1.13
CA ARG A 127 -5.29 12.54 1.54
C ARG A 127 -5.93 13.36 0.42
N SER A 128 -6.96 14.13 0.75
CA SER A 128 -7.39 15.27 -0.05
C SER A 128 -6.99 16.58 0.63
N VAL A 129 -6.52 17.54 -0.14
CA VAL A 129 -6.26 18.91 0.32
C VAL A 129 -7.53 19.77 0.26
N ASN A 130 -8.55 19.33 -0.48
CA ASN A 130 -9.84 20.04 -0.53
C ASN A 130 -10.52 19.96 0.84
N PRO A 131 -10.79 21.11 1.50
CA PRO A 131 -11.37 21.12 2.85
C PRO A 131 -12.78 20.50 2.94
N THR A 132 -13.50 20.39 1.82
CA THR A 132 -14.84 19.76 1.78
C THR A 132 -14.82 18.30 1.39
N ASN A 133 -13.65 17.72 1.17
CA ASN A 133 -13.53 16.33 0.73
C ASN A 133 -13.47 15.37 1.92
N ILE A 134 -14.23 14.27 1.82
CA ILE A 134 -14.31 13.22 2.85
C ILE A 134 -12.98 12.52 3.19
N PHE A 135 -11.94 12.72 2.40
CA PHE A 135 -10.58 12.26 2.67
C PHE A 135 -9.68 13.34 3.28
N ASN A 136 -10.24 14.51 3.60
CA ASN A 136 -9.50 15.52 4.35
C ASN A 136 -9.53 15.15 5.83
N ILE A 137 -8.36 14.84 6.40
CA ILE A 137 -8.25 14.42 7.82
C ILE A 137 -8.74 15.49 8.79
N GLY A 138 -8.78 16.76 8.37
CA GLY A 138 -9.30 17.85 9.19
C GLY A 138 -10.79 17.71 9.57
N PHE A 139 -11.56 16.94 8.81
CA PHE A 139 -12.95 16.59 9.17
C PHE A 139 -13.07 15.59 10.32
N TYR A 140 -11.96 14.95 10.70
CA TYR A 140 -11.94 13.88 11.69
C TYR A 140 -10.95 14.23 12.80
N PRO A 141 -11.27 15.19 13.71
CA PRO A 141 -10.33 15.67 14.72
C PRO A 141 -9.75 14.57 15.60
N ALA A 142 -10.57 13.58 15.96
CA ALA A 142 -10.11 12.44 16.76
C ALA A 142 -9.11 11.57 15.97
N ALA A 143 -9.42 11.23 14.71
CA ALA A 143 -8.51 10.48 13.85
C ALA A 143 -7.21 11.27 13.58
N LEU A 144 -7.30 12.60 13.40
CA LEU A 144 -6.12 13.46 13.27
C LEU A 144 -5.25 13.47 14.52
N SER A 145 -5.87 13.48 15.72
CA SER A 145 -5.16 13.39 16.99
C SER A 145 -4.40 12.06 17.11
N VAL A 146 -5.07 10.95 16.82
CA VAL A 146 -4.43 9.63 16.80
C VAL A 146 -3.26 9.62 15.82
N LEU A 147 -3.48 10.09 14.58
CA LEU A 147 -2.44 10.13 13.55
C LEU A 147 -1.20 10.92 14.00
N ARG A 148 -1.40 12.10 14.60
CA ARG A 148 -0.30 12.93 15.13
C ARG A 148 0.48 12.22 16.23
N ASN A 149 -0.22 11.59 17.17
CA ASN A 149 0.40 10.85 18.26
C ASN A 149 1.25 9.68 17.72
N GLU A 150 0.71 8.92 16.78
CA GLU A 150 1.41 7.80 16.18
C GLU A 150 2.65 8.24 15.38
N LEU A 151 2.54 9.29 14.59
CA LEU A 151 3.64 9.79 13.77
C LEU A 151 4.76 10.44 14.59
N ASN A 152 4.48 10.89 15.81
CA ASN A 152 5.50 11.40 16.74
C ASN A 152 6.34 10.27 17.38
N SER A 153 5.97 9.02 17.18
CA SER A 153 6.76 7.90 17.70
C SER A 153 8.04 7.69 16.88
N SER A 154 9.11 7.22 17.54
CA SER A 154 10.40 6.90 16.89
C SER A 154 10.32 5.79 15.84
N ARG A 155 9.17 5.13 15.74
CA ARG A 155 8.90 4.10 14.74
C ARG A 155 8.81 4.64 13.31
N PHE A 156 8.39 5.89 13.16
CA PHE A 156 8.23 6.52 11.86
C PHE A 156 9.39 7.46 11.57
N MET A 157 9.88 7.41 10.34
CA MET A 157 10.89 8.36 9.89
C MET A 157 10.24 9.72 9.65
N PRO A 158 10.80 10.81 10.20
CA PRO A 158 10.24 12.15 10.02
C PRO A 158 10.35 12.65 8.57
N TYR A 159 11.32 12.12 7.82
CA TYR A 159 11.57 12.46 6.44
C TYR A 159 11.87 11.22 5.61
N ALA A 160 11.57 11.26 4.32
CA ALA A 160 12.03 10.24 3.39
C ALA A 160 13.57 10.25 3.31
N PRO A 161 14.22 9.08 3.18
CA PRO A 161 15.68 8.98 3.23
C PRO A 161 16.44 9.87 2.21
N GLU A 162 15.82 10.17 1.08
CA GLU A 162 16.36 11.03 0.02
C GLU A 162 16.44 12.52 0.38
N TYR A 163 15.82 12.92 1.47
CA TYR A 163 15.84 14.29 2.01
C TYR A 163 16.72 14.43 3.26
N ARG A 164 17.59 13.47 3.51
CA ARG A 164 18.56 13.50 4.62
C ARG A 164 19.92 14.02 4.15
#